data_9d99184cf27e3ac25c325caeb0d9d32b
#
_entry.id   9d99184cf27e3ac25c325caeb0d9d32b
#
_cell.length_a   1.000
_cell.length_b   1.000
_cell.length_c   1.000
_cell.angle_alpha   90.00
_cell.angle_beta   90.00
_cell.angle_gamma   90.00
#
_symmetry.space_group_name_H-M   'P 1'
#
loop_
_entity.id
_entity.type
_entity.pdbx_description
1 polymer ?
#
loop_
_entity_poly.entity_id
_entity_poly.type
_entity_poly.pdbx_seq_one_letter_code
_entity_poly.pdbx_strand_id
1 'polypeptide(L)'
;MKKAFGAILIAVILIICVVTLTVQRGENAMLEFPERPAEGCTVMSLEITDGKAQTEAIGTYNVNENVLTMNTSALENAEPTESGENYTYTLPESIPNFYFSDTTQGLLLYKGYLYVVTATTSGQTLEIINLKTGTLGGKIYYSQFLKEQISGSAASE
;
A
#
# COMPACT_ATOMS: atom_id res chain seq x y z
N MET A 1 -21.65 18.72 -23.43
CA MET A 1 -21.72 17.39 -22.84
C MET A 1 -20.36 16.77 -22.49
N LYS A 2 -19.30 16.97 -23.27
CA LYS A 2 -17.97 16.38 -22.94
C LYS A 2 -17.31 16.93 -21.68
N LYS A 3 -17.63 18.16 -21.25
CA LYS A 3 -17.04 18.77 -20.03
C LYS A 3 -17.67 18.25 -18.71
N ALA A 4 -18.93 17.80 -18.74
CA ALA A 4 -19.59 17.25 -17.56
C ALA A 4 -19.10 15.82 -17.23
N PHE A 5 -18.73 15.04 -18.21
CA PHE A 5 -18.22 13.68 -18.04
C PHE A 5 -16.83 13.66 -17.37
N GLY A 6 -15.97 14.62 -17.73
CA GLY A 6 -14.66 14.77 -17.10
C GLY A 6 -14.74 15.18 -15.62
N ALA A 7 -15.66 16.06 -15.28
CA ALA A 7 -15.87 16.51 -13.89
C ALA A 7 -16.44 15.40 -13.00
N ILE A 8 -17.31 14.55 -13.52
CA ILE A 8 -17.88 13.40 -12.80
C ILE A 8 -16.79 12.32 -12.59
N LEU A 9 -15.95 12.07 -13.57
CA LEU A 9 -14.84 11.11 -13.47
C LEU A 9 -13.80 11.56 -12.44
N ILE A 10 -13.47 12.85 -12.41
CA ILE A 10 -12.55 13.44 -11.42
C ILE A 10 -13.17 13.41 -10.02
N ALA A 11 -14.48 13.67 -9.89
CA ALA A 11 -15.18 13.57 -8.62
C ALA A 11 -15.23 12.11 -8.09
N VAL A 12 -15.41 11.13 -8.96
CA VAL A 12 -15.37 9.70 -8.59
C VAL A 12 -13.97 9.27 -8.18
N ILE A 13 -12.93 9.74 -8.84
CA ILE A 13 -11.54 9.48 -8.45
C ILE A 13 -11.21 10.16 -7.11
N LEU A 14 -11.70 11.38 -6.86
CA LEU A 14 -11.56 12.08 -5.57
C LEU A 14 -12.35 11.40 -4.45
N ILE A 15 -13.51 10.81 -4.73
CA ILE A 15 -14.30 10.04 -3.75
C ILE A 15 -13.62 8.71 -3.41
N ILE A 16 -12.92 8.08 -4.34
CA ILE A 16 -12.10 6.88 -4.11
C ILE A 16 -10.84 7.24 -3.30
N CYS A 17 -10.36 8.46 -3.40
CA CYS A 17 -9.28 9.02 -2.56
C CYS A 17 -9.75 9.54 -1.19
N VAL A 18 -11.03 9.51 -0.85
CA VAL A 18 -11.50 9.72 0.52
C VAL A 18 -11.26 8.45 1.33
N VAL A 19 -10.12 8.34 1.70
CA VAL A 19 -9.38 7.71 2.74
C VAL A 19 -10.24 7.27 3.92
N THR A 20 -10.39 5.99 4.07
CA THR A 20 -10.75 5.39 5.34
C THR A 20 -9.49 5.33 6.21
N LEU A 21 -9.31 6.34 7.06
CA LEU A 21 -8.37 6.23 8.18
C LEU A 21 -8.95 5.22 9.18
N THR A 22 -8.43 4.01 9.16
CA THR A 22 -8.79 3.00 10.15
C THR A 22 -7.78 3.01 11.28
N VAL A 23 -8.27 3.16 12.51
CA VAL A 23 -7.44 3.03 13.72
C VAL A 23 -7.47 1.58 14.16
N GLN A 24 -6.33 0.92 14.12
CA GLN A 24 -6.22 -0.49 14.50
C GLN A 24 -5.59 -0.63 15.89
N ARG A 25 -6.19 -1.51 16.69
CA ARG A 25 -5.71 -1.86 18.04
C ARG A 25 -5.80 -3.37 18.23
N GLY A 26 -4.69 -3.98 18.67
CA GLY A 26 -4.68 -5.32 19.23
C GLY A 26 -4.38 -6.48 18.28
N GLU A 27 -4.55 -7.69 18.79
CA GLU A 27 -4.07 -8.94 18.18
C GLU A 27 -4.81 -9.36 16.89
N ASN A 28 -5.98 -8.79 16.64
CA ASN A 28 -6.81 -9.09 15.47
C ASN A 28 -6.80 -7.94 14.43
N ALA A 29 -5.78 -7.10 14.45
CA ALA A 29 -5.67 -6.02 13.48
C ALA A 29 -5.53 -6.58 12.05
N MET A 30 -6.32 -6.05 11.13
CA MET A 30 -6.27 -6.37 9.71
C MET A 30 -6.24 -5.08 8.89
N LEU A 31 -5.52 -5.10 7.78
CA LEU A 31 -5.56 -4.05 6.78
C LEU A 31 -6.84 -4.21 5.96
N GLU A 32 -7.60 -3.15 5.84
CA GLU A 32 -8.78 -3.10 4.99
C GLU A 32 -8.41 -2.51 3.63
N PHE A 33 -8.50 -3.33 2.60
CA PHE A 33 -8.29 -2.91 1.23
C PHE A 33 -9.62 -2.67 0.54
N PRO A 34 -9.74 -1.63 -0.31
CA PRO A 34 -10.87 -1.51 -1.22
C PRO A 34 -10.89 -2.69 -2.20
N GLU A 35 -12.03 -2.89 -2.86
CA GLU A 35 -12.16 -3.91 -3.89
C GLU A 35 -11.03 -3.81 -4.91
N ARG A 36 -10.39 -4.94 -5.18
CA ARG A 36 -9.23 -5.01 -6.06
C ARG A 36 -9.62 -4.66 -7.51
N PRO A 37 -9.00 -3.68 -8.14
CA PRO A 37 -9.19 -3.41 -9.56
C PRO A 37 -8.67 -4.57 -10.42
N ALA A 38 -9.23 -4.72 -11.62
CA ALA A 38 -8.86 -5.83 -12.53
C ALA A 38 -7.37 -5.83 -12.93
N GLU A 39 -6.73 -4.67 -12.95
CA GLU A 39 -5.37 -4.47 -13.47
C GLU A 39 -4.35 -4.08 -12.40
N GLY A 40 -4.64 -4.33 -11.13
CA GLY A 40 -3.71 -3.95 -10.09
C GLY A 40 -4.22 -4.13 -8.68
N CYS A 41 -3.73 -3.29 -7.78
CA CYS A 41 -4.17 -3.26 -6.39
C CYS A 41 -3.96 -1.89 -5.77
N THR A 42 -4.53 -1.69 -4.59
CA THR A 42 -4.34 -0.47 -3.81
C THR A 42 -3.02 -0.54 -3.03
N VAL A 43 -2.38 0.61 -2.91
CA VAL A 43 -1.23 0.83 -2.03
C VAL A 43 -1.73 1.55 -0.78
N MET A 44 -1.52 0.92 0.38
CA MET A 44 -1.84 1.49 1.68
C MET A 44 -0.58 2.02 2.34
N SER A 45 -0.67 3.07 3.13
CA SER A 45 0.37 3.46 4.08
C SER A 45 0.02 3.05 5.49
N LEU A 46 1.04 2.88 6.31
CA LEU A 46 0.91 2.64 7.75
C LEU A 46 1.68 3.73 8.49
N GLU A 47 1.04 4.36 9.45
CA GLU A 47 1.65 5.27 10.40
C GLU A 47 1.34 4.82 11.82
N ILE A 48 2.34 4.85 12.69
CA ILE A 48 2.18 4.48 14.10
C ILE A 48 2.53 5.71 14.94
N THR A 49 1.53 6.23 15.65
CA THR A 49 1.66 7.39 16.53
C THR A 49 0.96 7.10 17.85
N ASP A 50 1.64 7.34 18.96
CA ASP A 50 1.11 7.11 20.32
C ASP A 50 0.57 5.68 20.53
N GLY A 51 1.27 4.68 20.01
CA GLY A 51 0.89 3.27 20.11
C GLY A 51 -0.37 2.88 19.32
N LYS A 52 -0.79 3.72 18.37
CA LYS A 52 -1.93 3.49 17.48
C LYS A 52 -1.47 3.42 16.04
N ALA A 53 -1.92 2.40 15.34
CA ALA A 53 -1.71 2.28 13.91
C ALA A 53 -2.84 2.95 13.13
N GLN A 54 -2.45 3.75 12.14
CA GLN A 54 -3.36 4.37 11.18
C GLN A 54 -2.96 3.93 9.78
N THR A 55 -3.94 3.55 8.98
CA THR A 55 -3.73 3.11 7.60
C THR A 55 -4.54 3.97 6.64
N GLU A 56 -3.94 4.27 5.51
CA GLU A 56 -4.50 5.17 4.50
C GLU A 56 -4.22 4.63 3.10
N ALA A 57 -5.20 4.70 2.20
CA ALA A 57 -4.98 4.43 0.78
C ALA A 57 -4.23 5.62 0.16
N ILE A 58 -3.03 5.39 -0.31
CA ILE A 58 -2.14 6.42 -0.86
C ILE A 58 -1.92 6.33 -2.36
N GLY A 59 -2.39 5.27 -3.00
CA GLY A 59 -2.21 5.09 -4.43
C GLY A 59 -2.63 3.73 -4.93
N THR A 60 -2.20 3.44 -6.14
CA THR A 60 -2.50 2.20 -6.85
C THR A 60 -1.24 1.64 -7.52
N TYR A 61 -1.24 0.35 -7.72
CA TYR A 61 -0.28 -0.35 -8.57
C TYR A 61 -0.98 -0.87 -9.82
N ASN A 62 -0.43 -0.59 -10.97
CA ASN A 62 -0.88 -1.11 -12.26
C ASN A 62 0.06 -2.24 -12.69
N VAL A 63 -0.49 -3.46 -12.82
CA VAL A 63 0.30 -4.65 -13.16
C VAL A 63 0.77 -4.64 -14.62
N ASN A 64 0.00 -4.05 -15.53
CA ASN A 64 0.34 -4.01 -16.96
C ASN A 64 1.52 -3.07 -17.25
N GLU A 65 1.58 -1.96 -16.52
CA GLU A 65 2.64 -0.96 -16.64
C GLU A 65 3.78 -1.20 -15.64
N ASN A 66 3.56 -2.05 -14.65
CA ASN A 66 4.47 -2.31 -13.53
C ASN A 66 4.84 -1.01 -12.76
N VAL A 67 3.86 -0.13 -12.58
CA VAL A 67 4.05 1.20 -12.00
C VAL A 67 3.15 1.41 -10.80
N LEU A 68 3.73 1.95 -9.74
CA LEU A 68 3.03 2.56 -8.62
C LEU A 68 2.71 4.02 -8.95
N THR A 69 1.51 4.47 -8.63
CA THR A 69 1.14 5.89 -8.64
C THR A 69 0.61 6.24 -7.25
N MET A 70 1.30 7.16 -6.57
CA MET A 70 1.03 7.47 -5.16
C MET A 70 0.96 8.98 -4.93
N ASN A 71 0.27 9.39 -3.88
CA ASN A 71 0.21 10.78 -3.43
C ASN A 71 1.41 11.20 -2.54
N THR A 72 2.42 10.36 -2.44
CA THR A 72 3.60 10.56 -1.60
C THR A 72 4.89 10.17 -2.31
N SER A 73 5.98 10.86 -2.00
CA SER A 73 7.35 10.56 -2.46
C SER A 73 8.15 9.69 -1.48
N ALA A 74 7.47 8.94 -0.60
CA ALA A 74 8.14 8.18 0.46
C ALA A 74 9.03 7.03 -0.03
N LEU A 75 8.91 6.61 -1.30
CA LEU A 75 9.88 5.71 -1.92
C LEU A 75 11.05 6.50 -2.52
N GLU A 76 12.27 6.04 -2.24
CA GLU A 76 13.47 6.59 -2.86
C GLU A 76 13.37 6.44 -4.39
N ASN A 77 13.70 7.49 -5.12
CA ASN A 77 13.60 7.59 -6.58
C ASN A 77 12.17 7.57 -7.16
N ALA A 78 11.15 7.86 -6.37
CA ALA A 78 9.84 8.17 -6.91
C ALA A 78 9.88 9.50 -7.68
N GLU A 79 9.32 9.51 -8.89
CA GLU A 79 9.33 10.67 -9.77
C GLU A 79 7.96 11.38 -9.76
N PRO A 80 7.94 12.72 -9.69
CA PRO A 80 6.68 13.45 -9.77
C PRO A 80 6.04 13.26 -11.16
N THR A 81 4.70 13.17 -11.16
CA THR A 81 3.92 13.19 -12.41
C THR A 81 3.97 14.59 -13.05
N GLU A 82 3.57 14.70 -14.32
CA GLU A 82 3.52 15.98 -15.03
C GLU A 82 2.68 17.05 -14.31
N SER A 83 1.62 16.65 -13.61
CA SER A 83 0.79 17.53 -12.79
C SER A 83 1.46 17.95 -11.47
N GLY A 84 2.47 17.22 -11.02
CA GLY A 84 3.13 17.42 -9.73
C GLY A 84 2.29 16.98 -8.51
N GLU A 85 1.09 16.44 -8.71
CA GLU A 85 0.18 16.04 -7.62
C GLU A 85 0.45 14.63 -7.10
N ASN A 86 1.03 13.78 -7.93
CA ASN A 86 1.34 12.39 -7.61
C ASN A 86 2.80 12.06 -7.95
N TYR A 87 3.22 10.89 -7.48
CA TYR A 87 4.53 10.33 -7.73
C TYR A 87 4.39 8.95 -8.35
N THR A 88 5.26 8.63 -9.29
CA THR A 88 5.32 7.32 -9.93
C THR A 88 6.61 6.60 -9.55
N TYR A 89 6.54 5.29 -9.46
CA TYR A 89 7.68 4.42 -9.22
C TYR A 89 7.50 3.12 -10.02
N THR A 90 8.48 2.81 -10.86
CA THR A 90 8.47 1.55 -11.62
C THR A 90 9.12 0.45 -10.79
N LEU A 91 8.39 -0.63 -10.55
CA LEU A 91 8.93 -1.80 -9.85
C LEU A 91 9.88 -2.61 -10.73
N PRO A 92 10.81 -3.37 -10.13
CA PRO A 92 11.60 -4.35 -10.89
C PRO A 92 10.71 -5.32 -11.67
N GLU A 93 11.10 -5.67 -12.89
CA GLU A 93 10.31 -6.50 -13.82
C GLU A 93 9.93 -7.89 -13.27
N SER A 94 10.70 -8.39 -12.32
CA SER A 94 10.45 -9.68 -11.67
C SER A 94 9.28 -9.68 -10.68
N ILE A 95 8.87 -8.50 -10.17
CA ILE A 95 7.84 -8.40 -9.12
C ILE A 95 6.48 -8.93 -9.55
N PRO A 96 5.94 -8.64 -10.75
CA PRO A 96 4.64 -9.16 -11.16
C PRO A 96 4.51 -10.67 -11.10
N ASN A 97 5.61 -11.39 -11.32
CA ASN A 97 5.63 -12.86 -11.31
C ASN A 97 5.51 -13.45 -9.89
N PHE A 98 5.90 -12.68 -8.86
CA PHE A 98 5.94 -13.20 -7.50
C PHE A 98 4.66 -12.93 -6.73
N TYR A 99 3.99 -11.81 -7.00
CA TYR A 99 3.03 -11.35 -6.04
C TYR A 99 1.59 -11.29 -6.55
N PHE A 100 1.36 -11.35 -7.85
CA PHE A 100 0.02 -11.27 -8.39
C PHE A 100 -0.70 -12.60 -8.34
N SER A 101 -1.29 -12.92 -7.19
CA SER A 101 -2.10 -14.11 -6.95
C SER A 101 -3.52 -13.74 -6.48
N ASP A 102 -4.44 -14.68 -6.48
CA ASP A 102 -5.82 -14.47 -6.03
C ASP A 102 -5.90 -14.08 -4.54
N THR A 103 -4.89 -14.43 -3.76
CA THR A 103 -4.82 -14.13 -2.33
C THR A 103 -4.12 -12.81 -2.00
N THR A 104 -3.45 -12.20 -2.97
CA THR A 104 -2.83 -10.88 -2.81
C THR A 104 -3.91 -9.81 -2.68
N GLN A 105 -3.91 -9.07 -1.58
CA GLN A 105 -4.88 -8.02 -1.31
C GLN A 105 -4.41 -6.65 -1.78
N GLY A 106 -3.12 -6.36 -1.65
CA GLY A 106 -2.55 -5.09 -2.02
C GLY A 106 -1.11 -4.94 -1.55
N LEU A 107 -0.64 -3.70 -1.56
CA LEU A 107 0.70 -3.33 -1.10
C LEU A 107 0.60 -2.43 0.13
N LEU A 108 1.58 -2.55 1.02
CA LEU A 108 1.74 -1.69 2.18
C LEU A 108 3.07 -0.95 2.10
N LEU A 109 3.02 0.37 2.18
CA LEU A 109 4.20 1.22 2.31
C LEU A 109 4.38 1.62 3.78
N TYR A 110 5.54 1.31 4.35
CA TYR A 110 5.89 1.66 5.73
C TYR A 110 7.37 2.00 5.85
N LYS A 111 7.68 3.19 6.31
CA LYS A 111 9.07 3.70 6.50
C LYS A 111 9.97 3.51 5.26
N GLY A 112 9.43 3.75 4.06
CA GLY A 112 10.16 3.61 2.81
C GLY A 112 10.32 2.17 2.30
N TYR A 113 9.74 1.18 3.00
CA TYR A 113 9.71 -0.22 2.59
C TYR A 113 8.34 -0.60 2.04
N LEU A 114 8.34 -1.40 1.00
CA LEU A 114 7.13 -1.89 0.35
C LEU A 114 6.93 -3.38 0.66
N TYR A 115 5.72 -3.74 1.04
CA TYR A 115 5.34 -5.11 1.41
C TYR A 115 4.17 -5.58 0.55
N VAL A 116 4.20 -6.85 0.17
CA VAL A 116 3.03 -7.55 -0.39
C VAL A 116 2.15 -8.02 0.76
N VAL A 117 0.88 -7.70 0.70
CA VAL A 117 -0.12 -8.14 1.69
C VAL A 117 -0.95 -9.27 1.11
N THR A 118 -0.90 -10.42 1.75
CA THR A 118 -1.58 -11.63 1.31
C THR A 118 -2.56 -12.11 2.38
N ALA A 119 -3.79 -12.41 1.98
CA ALA A 119 -4.78 -13.02 2.87
C ALA A 119 -4.48 -14.51 3.08
N THR A 120 -4.62 -14.95 4.31
CA THR A 120 -4.54 -16.36 4.72
C THR A 120 -5.74 -16.73 5.59
N THR A 121 -5.91 -18.02 5.87
CA THR A 121 -6.96 -18.50 6.78
C THR A 121 -6.78 -18.01 8.22
N SER A 122 -5.57 -17.61 8.59
CA SER A 122 -5.21 -17.16 9.95
C SER A 122 -4.98 -15.66 10.06
N GLY A 123 -5.24 -14.89 9.01
CA GLY A 123 -5.04 -13.44 8.97
C GLY A 123 -4.31 -12.98 7.71
N GLN A 124 -3.56 -11.90 7.83
CA GLN A 124 -2.78 -11.33 6.72
C GLN A 124 -1.30 -11.50 6.96
N THR A 125 -0.56 -11.77 5.90
CA THR A 125 0.90 -11.80 5.92
C THR A 125 1.48 -10.65 5.11
N LEU A 126 2.63 -10.17 5.57
CA LEU A 126 3.47 -9.19 4.87
C LEU A 126 4.73 -9.89 4.38
N GLU A 127 5.09 -9.66 3.12
CA GLU A 127 6.38 -10.03 2.55
C GLU A 127 7.07 -8.77 2.02
N ILE A 128 8.27 -8.49 2.50
CA ILE A 128 9.00 -7.32 2.05
C ILE A 128 9.48 -7.48 0.61
N ILE A 129 9.35 -6.43 -0.19
CA ILE A 129 9.89 -6.37 -1.54
C ILE A 129 11.28 -5.75 -1.47
N ASN A 130 12.29 -6.50 -1.91
CA ASN A 130 13.60 -5.92 -2.15
C ASN A 130 13.58 -5.20 -3.50
N LEU A 131 13.46 -3.88 -3.45
CA LEU A 131 13.34 -3.04 -4.64
C LEU A 131 14.60 -3.01 -5.51
N LYS A 132 15.75 -3.41 -4.97
CA LYS A 132 17.01 -3.48 -5.73
C LYS A 132 17.14 -4.78 -6.53
N THR A 133 16.70 -5.88 -5.95
CA THR A 133 16.86 -7.21 -6.57
C THR A 133 15.58 -7.73 -7.19
N GLY A 134 14.43 -7.14 -6.87
CA GLY A 134 13.13 -7.61 -7.31
C GLY A 134 12.73 -8.95 -6.72
N THR A 135 13.19 -9.26 -5.50
CA THR A 135 12.88 -10.49 -4.79
C THR A 135 12.02 -10.22 -3.56
N LEU A 136 11.23 -11.20 -3.16
CA LEU A 136 10.51 -11.17 -1.88
C LEU A 136 11.44 -11.60 -0.75
N GLY A 137 11.32 -10.92 0.38
CA GLY A 137 12.04 -11.22 1.61
C GLY A 137 11.25 -12.10 2.57
N GLY A 138 11.53 -11.93 3.87
CA GLY A 138 10.85 -12.68 4.92
C GLY A 138 9.37 -12.38 5.02
N LYS A 139 8.62 -13.37 5.49
CA LYS A 139 7.17 -13.30 5.70
C LYS A 139 6.87 -13.20 7.20
N ILE A 140 5.98 -12.27 7.55
CA ILE A 140 5.50 -12.07 8.92
C ILE A 140 3.98 -11.84 8.90
N TYR A 141 3.27 -12.28 9.92
CA TYR A 141 1.87 -11.89 10.09
C TYR A 141 1.74 -10.40 10.39
N TYR A 142 0.77 -9.74 9.77
CA TYR A 142 0.53 -8.31 9.97
C TYR A 142 0.30 -7.96 11.44
N SER A 143 -0.49 -8.76 12.16
CA SER A 143 -0.74 -8.57 13.59
C SER A 143 0.54 -8.64 14.43
N GLN A 144 1.46 -9.55 14.13
CA GLN A 144 2.75 -9.65 14.77
C GLN A 144 3.65 -8.45 14.42
N PHE A 145 3.74 -8.11 13.16
CA PHE A 145 4.47 -6.94 12.68
C PHE A 145 4.02 -5.67 13.41
N LEU A 146 2.71 -5.43 13.46
CA LEU A 146 2.13 -4.28 14.13
C LEU A 146 2.48 -4.25 15.63
N LYS A 147 2.38 -5.38 16.32
CA LYS A 147 2.74 -5.50 17.74
C LYS A 147 4.22 -5.17 17.99
N GLU A 148 5.12 -5.65 17.13
CA GLU A 148 6.55 -5.36 17.22
C GLU A 148 6.86 -3.87 16.97
N GLN A 149 6.20 -3.24 15.99
CA GLN A 149 6.39 -1.82 15.69
C GLN A 149 5.85 -0.92 16.82
N ILE A 150 4.71 -1.23 17.39
CA ILE A 150 4.14 -0.48 18.51
C ILE A 150 5.02 -0.61 19.76
N SER A 151 5.50 -1.81 20.07
CA SER A 151 6.39 -2.05 21.21
C SER A 151 7.75 -1.37 21.02
N GLY A 152 8.29 -1.37 19.81
CA GLY A 152 9.55 -0.69 19.47
C GLY A 152 9.46 0.84 19.58
N SER A 153 8.33 1.43 19.23
CA SER A 153 8.12 2.88 19.35
C SER A 153 8.01 3.32 20.83
N ALA A 154 7.44 2.49 21.69
CA ALA A 154 7.35 2.77 23.13
C ALA A 154 8.69 2.68 23.86
N ALA A 155 9.64 1.91 23.34
CA ALA A 155 10.98 1.75 23.94
C ALA A 155 11.97 2.87 23.56
N SER A 156 11.61 3.73 22.59
CA SER A 156 12.46 4.84 22.11
C SER A 156 12.13 6.21 22.75
N GLU A 157 11.16 6.24 23.65
CA GLU A 157 10.86 7.38 24.53
C GLU A 157 11.51 7.17 25.91
#